data_f025a20197670cb9138ca0572bef8d38
#
_entry.id   f025a20197670cb9138ca0572bef8d38
#
_cell.length_a   1.000
_cell.length_b   1.000
_cell.length_c   1.000
_cell.angle_alpha   90.00
_cell.angle_beta   90.00
_cell.angle_gamma   90.00
#
_symmetry.space_group_name_H-M   'P 1'
#
loop_
_entity.id
_entity.type
_entity.pdbx_description
1 polymer ?
#
loop_
_entity_poly.entity_id
_entity_poly.type
_entity_poly.pdbx_seq_one_letter_code
_entity_poly.pdbx_strand_id
1 'polypeptide(L)'
;MNRVAITGFGAVTPVGNDAETTWKSLVAGRSGVRKIDTFDAETFPVDIAGLVTDFDLGERIDDPHMRRHLSRAGGFAVAAALEALDDAGIGENTYEPEEKGIAVGGSVGRPDLYELVEMSWVIKSSDAHTLYRQAPSTVLYRDQNVAPASLARLADFRGPMVTVSTACTASAHSLGEGLRLVQDGDAKLVLSGGYDALTTWFDVIGFGLLGALTKDHADEPERASRPFDLNRSGFVLGEGAVIAVLEDWDSAQARGARIYAELTGYGSSMNAYRMTDPPPDGGGVTLAMEMAINDSGLAPTDISRAVFGT
;
A
#
# COMPACT_ATOMS: atom_id res chain seq x y z
N MET A 1 19.62 -1.74 20.17
CA MET A 1 18.81 -1.80 18.94
C MET A 1 19.65 -1.36 17.77
N ASN A 2 19.55 -2.05 16.66
CA ASN A 2 20.24 -1.66 15.43
C ASN A 2 19.61 -0.39 14.86
N ARG A 3 20.42 0.44 14.17
CA ARG A 3 19.90 1.56 13.39
C ARG A 3 19.34 1.06 12.08
N VAL A 4 18.35 1.73 11.52
CA VAL A 4 17.66 1.29 10.31
C VAL A 4 17.79 2.32 9.19
N ALA A 5 18.41 1.92 8.09
CA ALA A 5 18.59 2.72 6.89
C ALA A 5 17.44 2.44 5.89
N ILE A 6 17.01 3.49 5.20
CA ILE A 6 16.18 3.36 4.00
C ILE A 6 17.13 3.47 2.80
N THR A 7 17.21 2.40 2.00
CA THR A 7 18.23 2.30 0.94
C THR A 7 17.63 2.22 -0.47
N GLY A 8 16.33 1.97 -0.59
CA GLY A 8 15.66 1.94 -1.88
C GLY A 8 14.16 2.19 -1.78
N PHE A 9 13.60 2.62 -2.91
CA PHE A 9 12.17 2.85 -3.08
C PHE A 9 11.69 2.29 -4.41
N GLY A 10 10.46 1.81 -4.42
CA GLY A 10 9.72 1.54 -5.63
C GLY A 10 8.27 2.00 -5.48
N ALA A 11 7.67 2.40 -6.58
CA ALA A 11 6.35 2.99 -6.59
C ALA A 11 5.55 2.64 -7.85
N VAL A 12 4.27 2.37 -7.65
CA VAL A 12 3.26 2.34 -8.72
C VAL A 12 2.11 3.21 -8.23
N THR A 13 1.88 4.34 -8.88
CA THR A 13 0.93 5.36 -8.43
C THR A 13 0.11 5.91 -9.59
N PRO A 14 -1.00 6.63 -9.33
CA PRO A 14 -1.77 7.30 -10.39
C PRO A 14 -0.99 8.36 -11.17
N VAL A 15 0.21 8.72 -10.74
CA VAL A 15 1.06 9.75 -11.37
C VAL A 15 2.39 9.22 -11.89
N GLY A 16 2.64 7.90 -11.78
CA GLY A 16 3.85 7.24 -12.28
C GLY A 16 3.91 5.76 -11.94
N ASN A 17 4.45 4.95 -12.84
CA ASN A 17 4.62 3.50 -12.66
C ASN A 17 6.03 3.11 -12.16
N ASP A 18 6.77 4.09 -11.67
CA ASP A 18 8.06 3.99 -11.00
C ASP A 18 8.26 5.15 -10.03
N ALA A 19 9.22 5.02 -9.11
CA ALA A 19 9.50 6.02 -8.07
C ALA A 19 9.99 7.35 -8.66
N GLU A 20 10.80 7.34 -9.71
CA GLU A 20 11.35 8.54 -10.33
C GLU A 20 10.25 9.35 -11.02
N THR A 21 9.41 8.71 -11.83
CA THR A 21 8.29 9.34 -12.53
C THR A 21 7.26 9.86 -11.53
N THR A 22 6.95 9.08 -10.50
CA THR A 22 6.08 9.49 -9.39
C THR A 22 6.61 10.75 -8.73
N TRP A 23 7.90 10.79 -8.36
CA TRP A 23 8.52 11.95 -7.73
C TRP A 23 8.48 13.19 -8.62
N LYS A 24 8.85 13.06 -9.90
CA LYS A 24 8.79 14.17 -10.87
C LYS A 24 7.38 14.73 -11.02
N SER A 25 6.38 13.86 -11.02
CA SER A 25 4.98 14.27 -11.12
C SER A 25 4.49 14.99 -9.86
N LEU A 26 4.86 14.49 -8.67
CA LEU A 26 4.55 15.14 -7.39
C LEU A 26 5.18 16.54 -7.29
N VAL A 27 6.45 16.68 -7.65
CA VAL A 27 7.14 17.98 -7.65
C VAL A 27 6.52 18.96 -8.66
N ALA A 28 6.02 18.44 -9.78
CA ALA A 28 5.32 19.24 -10.80
C ALA A 28 3.85 19.56 -10.44
N GLY A 29 3.35 19.09 -9.29
CA GLY A 29 1.97 19.27 -8.84
C GLY A 29 0.93 18.59 -9.74
N ARG A 30 1.29 17.49 -10.40
CA ARG A 30 0.36 16.74 -11.26
C ARG A 30 -0.60 15.92 -10.39
N SER A 31 -1.88 15.93 -10.77
CA SER A 31 -2.90 15.07 -10.19
C SER A 31 -3.07 13.80 -11.01
N GLY A 32 -3.26 12.67 -10.34
CA GLY A 32 -3.65 11.40 -10.96
C GLY A 32 -5.15 11.11 -10.85
N VAL A 33 -5.93 12.06 -10.33
CA VAL A 33 -7.39 11.92 -10.23
C VAL A 33 -8.04 12.22 -11.57
N ARG A 34 -8.93 11.31 -12.01
CA ARG A 34 -9.62 11.40 -13.29
C ARG A 34 -10.95 10.65 -13.26
N LYS A 35 -11.73 10.75 -14.33
CA LYS A 35 -12.94 9.94 -14.49
C LYS A 35 -12.61 8.45 -14.47
N ILE A 36 -13.48 7.68 -13.81
CA ILE A 36 -13.39 6.22 -13.78
C ILE A 36 -13.76 5.68 -15.15
N ASP A 37 -12.88 4.85 -15.71
CA ASP A 37 -13.03 4.18 -17.00
C ASP A 37 -12.92 2.65 -16.90
N THR A 38 -12.69 2.12 -15.69
CA THR A 38 -12.56 0.69 -15.43
C THR A 38 -13.91 -0.04 -15.33
N PHE A 39 -15.00 0.70 -15.15
CA PHE A 39 -16.38 0.24 -15.19
C PHE A 39 -17.30 1.39 -15.58
N ASP A 40 -18.56 1.10 -15.94
CA ASP A 40 -19.56 2.13 -16.22
C ASP A 40 -19.99 2.84 -14.93
N ALA A 41 -19.45 4.04 -14.73
CA ALA A 41 -19.70 4.88 -13.56
C ALA A 41 -20.75 6.01 -13.81
N GLU A 42 -21.40 6.05 -14.98
CA GLU A 42 -22.32 7.17 -15.37
C GLU A 42 -23.46 7.37 -14.37
N THR A 43 -23.95 6.29 -13.77
CA THR A 43 -25.07 6.33 -12.81
C THR A 43 -24.60 6.47 -11.35
N PHE A 44 -23.31 6.50 -11.10
CA PHE A 44 -22.77 6.59 -9.74
C PHE A 44 -22.73 8.04 -9.25
N PRO A 45 -22.96 8.28 -7.96
CA PRO A 45 -22.90 9.62 -7.40
C PRO A 45 -21.47 10.19 -7.37
N VAL A 46 -20.47 9.34 -7.56
CA VAL A 46 -19.04 9.68 -7.67
C VAL A 46 -18.45 8.84 -8.80
N ASP A 47 -17.84 9.48 -9.77
CA ASP A 47 -17.31 8.89 -10.98
C ASP A 47 -15.83 9.24 -11.23
N ILE A 48 -15.13 9.67 -10.15
CA ILE A 48 -13.71 10.04 -10.19
C ILE A 48 -12.89 9.21 -9.19
N ALA A 49 -11.66 8.89 -9.58
CA ALA A 49 -10.69 8.19 -8.73
C ALA A 49 -9.25 8.50 -9.17
N GLY A 50 -8.30 8.27 -8.29
CA GLY A 50 -6.87 8.22 -8.62
C GLY A 50 -6.53 6.86 -9.22
N LEU A 51 -6.39 6.79 -10.54
CA LEU A 51 -6.22 5.53 -11.29
C LEU A 51 -4.81 5.39 -11.85
N VAL A 52 -4.21 4.22 -11.61
CA VAL A 52 -2.95 3.81 -12.26
C VAL A 52 -3.24 3.45 -13.72
N THR A 53 -2.49 4.03 -14.65
CA THR A 53 -2.62 3.78 -16.09
C THR A 53 -1.36 3.16 -16.66
N ASP A 54 -1.52 2.53 -17.84
CA ASP A 54 -0.39 2.02 -18.63
C ASP A 54 0.53 1.09 -17.81
N PHE A 55 -0.07 0.33 -16.87
CA PHE A 55 0.63 -0.64 -16.04
C PHE A 55 0.42 -2.05 -16.59
N ASP A 56 1.51 -2.69 -16.97
CA ASP A 56 1.54 -4.10 -17.35
C ASP A 56 2.45 -4.89 -16.40
N LEU A 57 1.83 -5.75 -15.59
CA LEU A 57 2.56 -6.66 -14.70
C LEU A 57 3.44 -7.64 -15.46
N GLY A 58 3.12 -7.92 -16.74
CA GLY A 58 3.91 -8.79 -17.61
C GLY A 58 5.33 -8.29 -17.88
N GLU A 59 5.53 -6.98 -17.81
CA GLU A 59 6.86 -6.36 -17.96
C GLU A 59 7.75 -6.59 -16.71
N ARG A 60 7.16 -6.97 -15.59
CA ARG A 60 7.84 -7.16 -14.28
C ARG A 60 7.96 -8.62 -13.86
N ILE A 61 7.04 -9.46 -14.28
CA ILE A 61 6.97 -10.88 -13.90
C ILE A 61 6.72 -11.71 -15.16
N ASP A 62 7.68 -12.54 -15.56
CA ASP A 62 7.53 -13.41 -16.74
C ASP A 62 6.58 -14.59 -16.50
N ASP A 63 6.47 -15.09 -15.24
CA ASP A 63 5.65 -16.26 -14.90
C ASP A 63 4.14 -15.96 -14.96
N PRO A 64 3.40 -16.41 -16.00
CA PRO A 64 1.97 -16.20 -16.13
C PRO A 64 1.16 -16.94 -15.04
N HIS A 65 1.72 -18.02 -14.48
CA HIS A 65 1.07 -18.75 -13.38
C HIS A 65 1.08 -17.95 -12.09
N MET A 66 2.12 -17.19 -11.83
CA MET A 66 2.18 -16.29 -10.70
C MET A 66 1.25 -15.08 -10.90
N ARG A 67 1.32 -14.44 -12.07
CA ARG A 67 0.51 -13.24 -12.38
C ARG A 67 -0.99 -13.46 -12.17
N ARG A 68 -1.53 -14.61 -12.56
CA ARG A 68 -2.97 -14.89 -12.44
C ARG A 68 -3.49 -14.98 -11.00
N HIS A 69 -2.59 -15.11 -10.01
CA HIS A 69 -2.98 -15.17 -8.60
C HIS A 69 -2.88 -13.82 -7.90
N LEU A 70 -2.26 -12.83 -8.54
CA LEU A 70 -2.11 -11.48 -8.00
C LEU A 70 -3.35 -10.65 -8.33
N SER A 71 -3.93 -10.04 -7.31
CA SER A 71 -4.90 -8.96 -7.49
C SER A 71 -4.21 -7.76 -8.15
N ARG A 72 -4.99 -6.79 -8.64
CA ARG A 72 -4.44 -5.54 -9.17
C ARG A 72 -3.50 -4.86 -8.15
N ALA A 73 -3.95 -4.72 -6.90
CA ALA A 73 -3.14 -4.17 -5.81
C ALA A 73 -1.90 -5.01 -5.53
N GLY A 74 -2.04 -6.35 -5.51
CA GLY A 74 -0.91 -7.27 -5.34
C GLY A 74 0.12 -7.17 -6.46
N GLY A 75 -0.34 -6.93 -7.70
CA GLY A 75 0.52 -6.66 -8.85
C GLY A 75 1.34 -5.38 -8.67
N PHE A 76 0.71 -4.30 -8.19
CA PHE A 76 1.41 -3.05 -7.85
C PHE A 76 2.46 -3.27 -6.77
N ALA A 77 2.11 -4.02 -5.69
CA ALA A 77 3.03 -4.31 -4.61
C ALA A 77 4.28 -5.05 -5.09
N VAL A 78 4.10 -6.08 -5.92
CA VAL A 78 5.23 -6.86 -6.44
C VAL A 78 6.10 -6.01 -7.36
N ALA A 79 5.51 -5.23 -8.26
CA ALA A 79 6.25 -4.34 -9.15
C ALA A 79 7.07 -3.30 -8.38
N ALA A 80 6.44 -2.62 -7.40
CA ALA A 80 7.10 -1.63 -6.57
C ALA A 80 8.22 -2.25 -5.70
N ALA A 81 8.02 -3.48 -5.19
CA ALA A 81 9.03 -4.15 -4.38
C ALA A 81 10.25 -4.57 -5.20
N LEU A 82 10.04 -5.06 -6.43
CA LEU A 82 11.16 -5.40 -7.34
C LEU A 82 11.95 -4.15 -7.72
N GLU A 83 11.27 -3.03 -8.01
CA GLU A 83 11.93 -1.75 -8.24
C GLU A 83 12.73 -1.29 -7.01
N ALA A 84 12.15 -1.39 -5.80
CA ALA A 84 12.82 -1.00 -4.56
C ALA A 84 14.11 -1.80 -4.31
N LEU A 85 14.11 -3.10 -4.61
CA LEU A 85 15.29 -3.95 -4.52
C LEU A 85 16.37 -3.54 -5.54
N ASP A 86 15.95 -3.21 -6.76
CA ASP A 86 16.85 -2.73 -7.81
C ASP A 86 17.46 -1.37 -7.46
N ASP A 87 16.65 -0.42 -7.00
CA ASP A 87 17.11 0.90 -6.53
C ASP A 87 18.08 0.79 -5.35
N ALA A 88 17.84 -0.15 -4.43
CA ALA A 88 18.76 -0.45 -3.32
C ALA A 88 20.03 -1.20 -3.76
N GLY A 89 20.11 -1.69 -4.98
CA GLY A 89 21.22 -2.51 -5.47
C GLY A 89 21.30 -3.87 -4.77
N ILE A 90 20.14 -4.47 -4.44
CA ILE A 90 20.06 -5.79 -3.80
C ILE A 90 20.08 -6.87 -4.86
N GLY A 91 21.17 -7.62 -4.92
CA GLY A 91 21.31 -8.81 -5.75
C GLY A 91 21.05 -10.11 -4.97
N GLU A 92 21.09 -11.24 -5.70
CA GLU A 92 20.80 -12.57 -5.13
C GLU A 92 21.66 -12.94 -3.90
N ASN A 93 22.91 -12.50 -3.87
CA ASN A 93 23.89 -12.84 -2.82
C ASN A 93 24.20 -11.68 -1.87
N THR A 94 23.38 -10.63 -1.82
CA THR A 94 23.63 -9.48 -0.94
C THR A 94 23.41 -9.84 0.53
N TYR A 95 22.41 -10.64 0.80
CA TYR A 95 22.07 -11.19 2.12
C TYR A 95 21.64 -12.64 2.00
N GLU A 96 21.86 -13.42 3.07
CA GLU A 96 21.32 -14.78 3.14
C GLU A 96 19.77 -14.72 3.08
N PRO A 97 19.10 -15.72 2.47
CA PRO A 97 17.64 -15.72 2.35
C PRO A 97 16.89 -15.54 3.68
N GLU A 98 17.42 -16.11 4.75
CA GLU A 98 16.86 -16.06 6.11
C GLU A 98 17.01 -14.69 6.78
N GLU A 99 17.93 -13.85 6.29
CA GLU A 99 18.14 -12.48 6.77
C GLU A 99 17.21 -11.45 6.09
N LYS A 100 16.43 -11.89 5.10
CA LYS A 100 15.52 -11.05 4.31
C LYS A 100 14.09 -11.26 4.74
N GLY A 101 13.44 -10.20 5.25
CA GLY A 101 12.06 -10.18 5.71
C GLY A 101 11.12 -9.32 4.88
N ILE A 102 9.83 -9.50 5.09
CA ILE A 102 8.76 -8.72 4.44
C ILE A 102 7.77 -8.26 5.52
N ALA A 103 7.52 -6.95 5.57
CA ALA A 103 6.47 -6.36 6.41
C ALA A 103 5.65 -5.39 5.56
N VAL A 104 4.49 -5.80 5.06
CA VAL A 104 3.70 -5.00 4.13
C VAL A 104 2.26 -4.83 4.58
N GLY A 105 1.72 -3.65 4.32
CA GLY A 105 0.32 -3.32 4.58
C GLY A 105 -0.50 -3.39 3.30
N GLY A 106 -1.63 -4.08 3.34
CA GLY A 106 -2.51 -4.18 2.18
C GLY A 106 -3.91 -4.59 2.55
N SER A 107 -4.83 -4.37 1.65
CA SER A 107 -6.19 -4.91 1.78
C SER A 107 -6.36 -6.21 0.98
N VAL A 108 -7.36 -6.97 1.37
CA VAL A 108 -7.78 -8.15 0.61
C VAL A 108 -8.34 -7.73 -0.76
N GLY A 109 -8.08 -8.52 -1.79
CA GLY A 109 -8.73 -8.34 -3.08
C GLY A 109 -10.25 -8.49 -2.93
N ARG A 110 -10.99 -7.53 -3.49
CA ARG A 110 -12.45 -7.55 -3.43
C ARG A 110 -13.04 -8.31 -4.60
N PRO A 111 -14.13 -9.04 -4.39
CA PRO A 111 -14.82 -9.68 -5.50
C PRO A 111 -15.41 -8.63 -6.45
N ASP A 112 -15.35 -8.92 -7.73
CA ASP A 112 -16.14 -8.22 -8.74
C ASP A 112 -17.65 -8.47 -8.48
N LEU A 113 -18.50 -7.50 -8.84
CA LEU A 113 -19.95 -7.67 -8.72
C LEU A 113 -20.44 -8.84 -9.56
N TYR A 114 -19.98 -8.91 -10.79
CA TYR A 114 -20.40 -9.98 -11.68
C TYR A 114 -20.11 -11.35 -11.06
N GLU A 115 -18.92 -11.51 -10.44
CA GLU A 115 -18.59 -12.71 -9.68
C GLU A 115 -19.58 -12.95 -8.51
N LEU A 116 -19.88 -11.92 -7.72
CA LEU A 116 -20.83 -12.05 -6.59
C LEU A 116 -22.24 -12.39 -7.06
N VAL A 117 -22.72 -11.75 -8.12
CA VAL A 117 -24.04 -12.03 -8.70
C VAL A 117 -24.07 -13.43 -9.28
N GLU A 118 -23.05 -13.83 -10.03
CA GLU A 118 -22.93 -15.17 -10.60
C GLU A 118 -22.87 -16.23 -9.51
N MET A 119 -22.05 -16.06 -8.50
CA MET A 119 -21.99 -16.96 -7.34
C MET A 119 -23.34 -17.05 -6.62
N SER A 120 -24.02 -15.93 -6.39
CA SER A 120 -25.34 -15.88 -5.77
C SER A 120 -26.39 -16.60 -6.62
N TRP A 121 -26.33 -16.44 -7.94
CA TRP A 121 -27.21 -17.12 -8.88
C TRP A 121 -26.99 -18.64 -8.91
N VAL A 122 -25.72 -19.06 -8.95
CA VAL A 122 -25.33 -20.47 -8.89
C VAL A 122 -25.83 -21.11 -7.59
N ILE A 123 -25.69 -20.45 -6.44
CA ILE A 123 -26.21 -20.94 -5.15
C ILE A 123 -27.73 -21.10 -5.16
N LYS A 124 -28.44 -20.17 -5.81
CA LYS A 124 -29.94 -20.21 -5.84
C LYS A 124 -30.51 -21.14 -6.88
N SER A 125 -29.85 -21.31 -8.02
CA SER A 125 -30.40 -21.97 -9.19
C SER A 125 -29.85 -23.37 -9.46
N SER A 126 -28.76 -23.75 -8.82
CA SER A 126 -28.09 -25.02 -9.08
C SER A 126 -27.50 -25.64 -7.81
N ASP A 127 -26.97 -26.83 -7.96
CA ASP A 127 -26.26 -27.53 -6.90
C ASP A 127 -24.97 -26.74 -6.50
N ALA A 128 -24.81 -26.48 -5.20
CA ALA A 128 -23.64 -25.81 -4.64
C ALA A 128 -22.32 -26.51 -5.02
N HIS A 129 -22.33 -27.79 -5.40
CA HIS A 129 -21.16 -28.50 -5.94
C HIS A 129 -20.55 -27.81 -7.18
N THR A 130 -21.29 -27.00 -7.91
CA THR A 130 -20.77 -26.23 -9.05
C THR A 130 -19.73 -25.20 -8.62
N LEU A 131 -19.84 -24.66 -7.40
CA LEU A 131 -18.87 -23.70 -6.86
C LEU A 131 -17.49 -24.33 -6.62
N TYR A 132 -17.43 -25.61 -6.29
CA TYR A 132 -16.15 -26.32 -6.09
C TYR A 132 -15.40 -26.61 -7.39
N ARG A 133 -15.96 -26.27 -8.55
CA ARG A 133 -15.32 -26.38 -9.85
C ARG A 133 -14.60 -25.10 -10.28
N GLN A 134 -14.71 -24.02 -9.51
CA GLN A 134 -13.99 -22.78 -9.80
C GLN A 134 -12.47 -22.98 -9.63
N ALA A 135 -11.70 -22.24 -10.41
CA ALA A 135 -10.25 -22.28 -10.31
C ALA A 135 -9.80 -21.76 -8.94
N PRO A 136 -8.78 -22.37 -8.29
CA PRO A 136 -8.24 -21.86 -7.03
C PRO A 136 -7.82 -20.39 -7.08
N SER A 137 -7.43 -19.89 -8.27
CA SER A 137 -7.09 -18.48 -8.49
C SER A 137 -8.21 -17.53 -8.11
N THR A 138 -9.48 -17.91 -8.26
CA THR A 138 -10.63 -17.05 -7.88
C THR A 138 -10.74 -16.78 -6.39
N VAL A 139 -10.07 -17.56 -5.56
CA VAL A 139 -9.98 -17.36 -4.11
C VAL A 139 -8.65 -16.72 -3.73
N LEU A 140 -7.56 -17.23 -4.30
CA LEU A 140 -6.19 -16.83 -3.91
C LEU A 140 -5.93 -15.36 -4.19
N TYR A 141 -6.39 -14.79 -5.31
CA TYR A 141 -6.13 -13.39 -5.60
C TYR A 141 -6.77 -12.40 -4.60
N ARG A 142 -7.70 -12.89 -3.75
CA ARG A 142 -8.31 -12.11 -2.67
C ARG A 142 -7.50 -12.14 -1.37
N ASP A 143 -6.54 -13.06 -1.26
CA ASP A 143 -5.72 -13.18 -0.05
C ASP A 143 -4.58 -12.16 -0.08
N GLN A 144 -4.52 -11.33 0.96
CA GLN A 144 -3.47 -10.32 1.11
C GLN A 144 -2.05 -10.91 1.21
N ASN A 145 -1.91 -12.18 1.56
CA ASN A 145 -0.61 -12.84 1.65
C ASN A 145 -0.07 -13.32 0.31
N VAL A 146 -0.86 -13.30 -0.76
CA VAL A 146 -0.39 -13.74 -2.09
C VAL A 146 0.71 -12.84 -2.64
N ALA A 147 0.60 -11.52 -2.47
CA ALA A 147 1.63 -10.59 -2.93
C ALA A 147 2.97 -10.80 -2.19
N PRO A 148 3.04 -10.78 -0.84
CA PRO A 148 4.30 -11.04 -0.13
C PRO A 148 4.85 -12.45 -0.34
N ALA A 149 3.99 -13.47 -0.47
CA ALA A 149 4.43 -14.83 -0.80
C ALA A 149 5.03 -14.92 -2.23
N SER A 150 4.48 -14.17 -3.17
CA SER A 150 5.04 -14.06 -4.53
C SER A 150 6.40 -13.38 -4.52
N LEU A 151 6.56 -12.30 -3.75
CA LEU A 151 7.84 -11.62 -3.53
C LEU A 151 8.87 -12.54 -2.88
N ALA A 152 8.47 -13.25 -1.83
CA ALA A 152 9.34 -14.21 -1.16
C ALA A 152 9.90 -15.26 -2.14
N ARG A 153 9.05 -15.74 -3.05
CA ARG A 153 9.48 -16.69 -4.10
C ARG A 153 10.37 -16.04 -5.17
N LEU A 154 10.05 -14.82 -5.62
CA LEU A 154 10.78 -14.15 -6.71
C LEU A 154 12.19 -13.71 -6.29
N ALA A 155 12.35 -13.27 -5.04
CA ALA A 155 13.59 -12.68 -4.54
C ALA A 155 14.26 -13.54 -3.44
N ASP A 156 13.80 -14.79 -3.27
CA ASP A 156 14.28 -15.77 -2.28
C ASP A 156 14.38 -15.18 -0.86
N PHE A 157 13.24 -14.69 -0.34
CA PHE A 157 13.09 -14.24 1.05
C PHE A 157 12.57 -15.39 1.90
N ARG A 158 13.30 -15.75 2.98
CA ARG A 158 12.95 -16.83 3.90
C ARG A 158 12.93 -16.41 5.36
N GLY A 159 13.18 -15.14 5.64
CA GLY A 159 13.07 -14.55 6.97
C GLY A 159 11.62 -14.26 7.37
N PRO A 160 11.40 -13.41 8.37
CA PRO A 160 10.08 -13.12 8.90
C PRO A 160 9.17 -12.47 7.85
N MET A 161 7.89 -12.84 7.84
CA MET A 161 6.86 -12.23 7.00
C MET A 161 5.68 -11.78 7.85
N VAL A 162 5.36 -10.49 7.77
CA VAL A 162 4.23 -9.85 8.45
C VAL A 162 3.36 -9.15 7.41
N THR A 163 2.05 -9.43 7.45
CA THR A 163 1.07 -8.71 6.64
C THR A 163 0.12 -7.95 7.54
N VAL A 164 0.05 -6.64 7.36
CA VAL A 164 -0.72 -5.73 8.20
C VAL A 164 -2.01 -5.34 7.48
N SER A 165 -3.15 -5.44 8.17
CA SER A 165 -4.46 -5.02 7.66
C SER A 165 -5.15 -4.10 8.67
N THR A 166 -4.76 -2.83 8.68
CA THR A 166 -5.28 -1.79 9.56
C THR A 166 -5.83 -0.61 8.77
N ALA A 167 -6.49 -0.90 7.64
CA ALA A 167 -7.08 0.08 6.73
C ALA A 167 -6.04 1.15 6.31
N CYS A 168 -6.40 2.45 6.37
CA CYS A 168 -5.58 3.57 5.91
C CYS A 168 -4.20 3.68 6.59
N THR A 169 -4.02 3.07 7.77
CA THR A 169 -2.76 3.10 8.53
C THR A 169 -1.86 1.90 8.26
N ALA A 170 -2.28 0.95 7.42
CA ALA A 170 -1.59 -0.32 7.23
C ALA A 170 -0.13 -0.15 6.75
N SER A 171 0.13 0.80 5.84
CA SER A 171 1.49 1.07 5.37
C SER A 171 2.40 1.66 6.46
N ALA A 172 1.88 2.55 7.30
CA ALA A 172 2.63 3.10 8.42
C ALA A 172 2.91 2.03 9.50
N HIS A 173 1.92 1.18 9.79
CA HIS A 173 2.11 0.05 10.70
C HIS A 173 3.14 -0.95 10.15
N SER A 174 3.11 -1.25 8.85
CA SER A 174 4.10 -2.16 8.26
C SER A 174 5.53 -1.58 8.31
N LEU A 175 5.69 -0.27 8.13
CA LEU A 175 6.99 0.40 8.34
C LEU A 175 7.45 0.27 9.79
N GLY A 176 6.53 0.40 10.77
CA GLY A 176 6.82 0.17 12.17
C GLY A 176 7.24 -1.27 12.47
N GLU A 177 6.53 -2.26 11.93
CA GLU A 177 6.91 -3.68 12.06
C GLU A 177 8.27 -3.95 11.40
N GLY A 178 8.49 -3.45 10.18
CA GLY A 178 9.77 -3.57 9.49
C GLY A 178 10.93 -2.92 10.26
N LEU A 179 10.69 -1.75 10.88
CA LEU A 179 11.65 -1.10 11.77
C LEU A 179 12.04 -2.04 12.93
N ARG A 180 11.06 -2.66 13.61
CA ARG A 180 11.32 -3.57 14.73
C ARG A 180 12.09 -4.82 14.30
N LEU A 181 11.69 -5.45 13.19
CA LEU A 181 12.40 -6.63 12.67
C LEU A 181 13.90 -6.36 12.44
N VAL A 182 14.26 -5.18 11.94
CA VAL A 182 15.67 -4.82 11.76
C VAL A 182 16.31 -4.41 13.08
N GLN A 183 15.64 -3.61 13.92
CA GLN A 183 16.17 -3.16 15.22
C GLN A 183 16.48 -4.31 16.16
N ASP A 184 15.64 -5.34 16.18
CA ASP A 184 15.76 -6.50 17.06
C ASP A 184 16.74 -7.56 16.47
N GLY A 185 17.14 -7.39 15.21
CA GLY A 185 18.08 -8.29 14.53
C GLY A 185 17.44 -9.56 13.95
N ASP A 186 16.10 -9.59 13.85
CA ASP A 186 15.35 -10.69 13.25
C ASP A 186 15.54 -10.74 11.72
N ALA A 187 15.86 -9.61 11.11
CA ALA A 187 16.22 -9.49 9.70
C ALA A 187 17.27 -8.39 9.50
N LYS A 188 18.11 -8.50 8.47
CA LYS A 188 19.04 -7.45 8.04
C LYS A 188 18.47 -6.57 6.95
N LEU A 189 17.51 -7.10 6.19
CA LEU A 189 16.79 -6.42 5.14
C LEU A 189 15.30 -6.72 5.25
N VAL A 190 14.45 -5.68 5.16
CA VAL A 190 13.00 -5.84 5.15
C VAL A 190 12.40 -4.99 4.02
N LEU A 191 11.61 -5.63 3.16
CA LEU A 191 10.70 -4.92 2.26
C LEU A 191 9.49 -4.43 3.07
N SER A 192 9.26 -3.12 3.09
CA SER A 192 8.18 -2.55 3.89
C SER A 192 7.45 -1.41 3.17
N GLY A 193 6.15 -1.30 3.39
CA GLY A 193 5.31 -0.29 2.75
C GLY A 193 3.87 -0.73 2.65
N GLY A 194 3.14 -0.19 1.67
CA GLY A 194 1.73 -0.53 1.51
C GLY A 194 1.25 -0.51 0.07
N TYR A 195 0.12 -1.17 -0.14
CA TYR A 195 -0.53 -1.28 -1.43
C TYR A 195 -2.04 -1.42 -1.29
N ASP A 196 -2.79 -0.83 -2.20
CA ASP A 196 -4.24 -1.00 -2.29
C ASP A 196 -4.77 -0.69 -3.69
N ALA A 197 -6.02 -1.10 -3.98
CA ALA A 197 -6.77 -0.72 -5.17
C ALA A 197 -8.25 -0.60 -4.80
N LEU A 198 -8.65 0.59 -4.32
CA LEU A 198 -10.02 0.91 -3.89
C LEU A 198 -10.82 1.56 -5.02
N THR A 199 -10.71 1.03 -6.23
CA THR A 199 -11.25 1.66 -7.45
C THR A 199 -12.25 0.80 -8.18
N THR A 200 -12.76 -0.26 -7.53
CA THR A 200 -13.88 -1.06 -8.05
C THR A 200 -15.21 -0.34 -7.78
N TRP A 201 -16.23 -0.65 -8.59
CA TRP A 201 -17.58 -0.12 -8.34
C TRP A 201 -18.11 -0.49 -6.94
N PHE A 202 -17.71 -1.66 -6.38
CA PHE A 202 -18.09 -2.08 -5.01
C PHE A 202 -17.47 -1.15 -3.95
N ASP A 203 -16.22 -0.72 -4.16
CA ASP A 203 -15.56 0.26 -3.29
C ASP A 203 -16.25 1.62 -3.37
N VAL A 204 -16.55 2.10 -4.58
CA VAL A 204 -17.23 3.38 -4.79
C VAL A 204 -18.61 3.39 -4.12
N ILE A 205 -19.38 2.33 -4.26
CA ILE A 205 -20.67 2.21 -3.55
C ILE A 205 -20.46 2.14 -2.03
N GLY A 206 -19.55 1.30 -1.55
CA GLY A 206 -19.31 1.14 -0.12
C GLY A 206 -18.93 2.44 0.57
N PHE A 207 -17.94 3.15 0.04
CA PHE A 207 -17.52 4.46 0.58
C PHE A 207 -18.54 5.57 0.30
N GLY A 208 -19.27 5.49 -0.81
CA GLY A 208 -20.39 6.38 -1.10
C GLY A 208 -21.53 6.28 -0.08
N LEU A 209 -21.90 5.05 0.33
CA LEU A 209 -22.90 4.81 1.37
C LEU A 209 -22.45 5.31 2.74
N LEU A 210 -21.14 5.29 3.02
CA LEU A 210 -20.58 5.90 4.24
C LEU A 210 -20.63 7.44 4.20
N GLY A 211 -20.95 8.06 3.04
CA GLY A 211 -20.94 9.51 2.88
C GLY A 211 -19.53 10.12 2.91
N ALA A 212 -18.50 9.31 2.68
CA ALA A 212 -17.11 9.72 2.83
C ALA A 212 -16.49 10.33 1.56
N LEU A 213 -17.09 10.06 0.38
CA LEU A 213 -16.56 10.51 -0.90
C LEU A 213 -16.99 11.93 -1.25
N THR A 214 -16.09 12.69 -1.88
CA THR A 214 -16.45 13.99 -2.46
C THR A 214 -17.41 13.81 -3.63
N LYS A 215 -18.43 14.66 -3.69
CA LYS A 215 -19.38 14.75 -4.81
C LYS A 215 -19.13 16.01 -5.65
N ASP A 216 -18.19 16.82 -5.22
CA ASP A 216 -17.84 18.08 -5.89
C ASP A 216 -16.65 17.85 -6.84
N HIS A 217 -16.49 18.75 -7.81
CA HIS A 217 -15.38 18.74 -8.76
C HIS A 217 -15.34 17.56 -9.74
N ALA A 218 -16.46 16.91 -10.02
CA ALA A 218 -16.52 15.87 -11.04
C ALA A 218 -16.12 16.36 -12.45
N ASP A 219 -16.31 17.68 -12.71
CA ASP A 219 -15.90 18.34 -13.95
C ASP A 219 -14.43 18.83 -13.93
N GLU A 220 -13.80 18.90 -12.73
CA GLU A 220 -12.41 19.29 -12.50
C GLU A 220 -11.76 18.26 -11.55
N PRO A 221 -11.64 16.98 -11.94
CA PRO A 221 -11.25 15.89 -11.05
C PRO A 221 -9.90 16.09 -10.38
N GLU A 222 -8.96 16.78 -11.03
CA GLU A 222 -7.64 17.11 -10.48
C GLU A 222 -7.70 18.05 -9.27
N ARG A 223 -8.85 18.69 -9.01
CA ARG A 223 -9.10 19.59 -7.86
C ARG A 223 -9.94 18.96 -6.76
N ALA A 224 -10.39 17.73 -6.94
CA ALA A 224 -11.34 17.07 -6.04
C ALA A 224 -10.71 16.71 -4.69
N SER A 225 -9.48 16.19 -4.68
CA SER A 225 -8.72 15.90 -3.46
C SER A 225 -8.08 17.17 -2.92
N ARG A 226 -8.59 17.67 -1.79
CA ARG A 226 -8.16 18.96 -1.20
C ARG A 226 -8.12 18.87 0.34
N PRO A 227 -7.21 18.07 0.88
CA PRO A 227 -7.06 17.93 2.32
C PRO A 227 -6.80 19.30 2.98
N PHE A 228 -7.39 19.52 4.16
CA PHE A 228 -7.32 20.76 4.94
C PHE A 228 -7.98 22.00 4.30
N ASP A 229 -8.49 21.92 3.07
CA ASP A 229 -9.24 23.02 2.46
C ASP A 229 -10.56 23.27 3.22
N LEU A 230 -10.97 24.54 3.33
CA LEU A 230 -12.23 24.91 3.98
C LEU A 230 -13.44 24.31 3.26
N ASN A 231 -13.38 24.19 1.92
CA ASN A 231 -14.45 23.69 1.07
C ASN A 231 -14.27 22.21 0.70
N ARG A 232 -13.48 21.45 1.47
CA ARG A 232 -13.40 20.00 1.25
C ARG A 232 -14.73 19.34 1.51
N SER A 233 -15.11 18.38 0.69
CA SER A 233 -16.41 17.71 0.77
C SER A 233 -16.31 16.18 0.90
N GLY A 234 -15.13 15.64 1.08
CA GLY A 234 -14.85 14.21 1.17
C GLY A 234 -13.51 13.87 0.56
N PHE A 235 -13.21 12.58 0.49
CA PHE A 235 -11.99 12.11 -0.16
C PHE A 235 -12.26 11.48 -1.52
N VAL A 236 -11.20 11.22 -2.28
CA VAL A 236 -11.21 10.54 -3.57
C VAL A 236 -10.53 9.18 -3.39
N LEU A 237 -11.18 8.12 -3.83
CA LEU A 237 -10.58 6.78 -3.84
C LEU A 237 -9.38 6.73 -4.78
N GLY A 238 -8.43 5.85 -4.48
CA GLY A 238 -7.25 5.68 -5.29
C GLY A 238 -6.72 4.26 -5.23
N GLU A 239 -5.67 4.04 -6.00
CA GLU A 239 -4.93 2.78 -6.04
C GLU A 239 -3.44 3.04 -6.18
N GLY A 240 -2.61 2.07 -5.81
CA GLY A 240 -1.17 2.13 -5.96
C GLY A 240 -0.43 1.31 -4.92
N ALA A 241 0.89 1.38 -4.99
CA ALA A 241 1.81 0.79 -4.04
C ALA A 241 3.06 1.65 -3.89
N VAL A 242 3.58 1.73 -2.69
CA VAL A 242 4.94 2.23 -2.41
C VAL A 242 5.61 1.29 -1.44
N ILE A 243 6.78 0.79 -1.83
CA ILE A 243 7.60 -0.11 -1.03
C ILE A 243 8.98 0.51 -0.83
N ALA A 244 9.47 0.42 0.39
CA ALA A 244 10.82 0.81 0.78
C ALA A 244 11.65 -0.42 1.16
N VAL A 245 12.96 -0.35 0.95
CA VAL A 245 13.94 -1.27 1.49
C VAL A 245 14.47 -0.69 2.80
N LEU A 246 14.22 -1.40 3.89
CA LEU A 246 14.79 -1.13 5.20
C LEU A 246 15.96 -2.05 5.44
N GLU A 247 17.12 -1.51 5.81
CA GLU A 247 18.31 -2.29 6.07
C GLU A 247 18.94 -1.97 7.42
N ASP A 248 19.59 -2.96 8.02
CA ASP A 248 20.53 -2.71 9.09
C ASP A 248 21.56 -1.68 8.64
N TRP A 249 21.72 -0.62 9.40
CA TRP A 249 22.56 0.53 9.03
C TRP A 249 24.01 0.16 8.75
N ASP A 250 24.59 -0.66 9.62
CA ASP A 250 26.00 -1.03 9.51
C ASP A 250 26.22 -1.95 8.31
N SER A 251 25.29 -2.84 8.04
CA SER A 251 25.30 -3.72 6.85
C SER A 251 25.16 -2.91 5.57
N ALA A 252 24.25 -1.92 5.53
CA ALA A 252 24.06 -1.02 4.40
C ALA A 252 25.34 -0.20 4.11
N GLN A 253 25.97 0.35 5.16
CA GLN A 253 27.24 1.07 5.02
C GLN A 253 28.37 0.17 4.54
N ALA A 254 28.49 -1.04 5.10
CA ALA A 254 29.54 -1.99 4.75
C ALA A 254 29.53 -2.41 3.28
N ARG A 255 28.32 -2.52 2.67
CA ARG A 255 28.17 -2.81 1.23
C ARG A 255 28.24 -1.55 0.34
N GLY A 256 28.37 -0.36 0.92
CA GLY A 256 28.41 0.91 0.18
C GLY A 256 27.05 1.34 -0.39
N ALA A 257 25.95 0.96 0.27
CA ALA A 257 24.61 1.34 -0.14
C ALA A 257 24.41 2.85 -0.17
N ARG A 258 23.60 3.33 -1.11
CA ARG A 258 23.01 4.64 -1.01
C ARG A 258 22.01 4.65 0.13
N ILE A 259 22.15 5.52 1.10
CA ILE A 259 21.20 5.69 2.20
C ILE A 259 20.43 6.98 1.94
N TYR A 260 19.12 6.87 1.79
CA TYR A 260 18.22 8.00 1.62
C TYR A 260 17.91 8.70 2.94
N ALA A 261 17.66 7.90 3.99
CA ALA A 261 17.30 8.37 5.32
C ALA A 261 17.52 7.28 6.37
N GLU A 262 17.45 7.68 7.63
CA GLU A 262 17.33 6.77 8.76
C GLU A 262 15.86 6.76 9.23
N LEU A 263 15.29 5.58 9.41
CA LEU A 263 13.99 5.41 10.07
C LEU A 263 14.25 5.26 11.57
N THR A 264 13.94 6.29 12.34
CA THR A 264 14.38 6.41 13.74
C THR A 264 13.33 6.02 14.76
N GLY A 265 12.04 6.12 14.44
CA GLY A 265 11.01 5.85 15.41
C GLY A 265 9.63 5.62 14.81
N TYR A 266 8.78 4.98 15.58
CA TYR A 266 7.42 4.62 15.23
C TYR A 266 6.48 4.76 16.41
N GLY A 267 5.25 5.19 16.15
CA GLY A 267 4.19 5.28 17.14
C GLY A 267 2.83 4.89 16.57
N SER A 268 2.04 4.21 17.38
CA SER A 268 0.68 3.79 17.03
C SER A 268 -0.26 3.94 18.22
N SER A 269 -1.48 4.37 17.97
CA SER A 269 -2.51 4.54 18.97
C SER A 269 -3.90 4.28 18.41
N MET A 270 -4.88 4.20 19.30
CA MET A 270 -6.29 4.07 18.94
C MET A 270 -7.07 5.30 19.40
N ASN A 271 -8.04 5.72 18.58
CA ASN A 271 -8.89 6.86 18.91
C ASN A 271 -9.90 6.57 20.04
N ALA A 272 -10.42 5.34 20.10
CA ALA A 272 -11.47 4.91 21.05
C ALA A 272 -12.67 5.91 21.14
N TYR A 273 -13.04 6.51 19.99
CA TYR A 273 -14.08 7.53 19.92
C TYR A 273 -15.25 7.08 19.06
N ARG A 274 -15.17 7.21 17.73
CA ARG A 274 -16.15 6.72 16.76
C ARG A 274 -15.51 5.74 15.79
N MET A 275 -16.31 4.98 15.06
CA MET A 275 -15.82 3.99 14.11
C MET A 275 -15.04 4.64 12.96
N THR A 276 -15.50 5.80 12.48
CA THR A 276 -14.96 6.48 11.30
C THR A 276 -14.31 7.83 11.57
N ASP A 277 -14.57 8.44 12.75
CA ASP A 277 -14.12 9.79 13.05
C ASP A 277 -13.05 9.83 14.14
N PRO A 278 -12.00 10.63 13.98
CA PRO A 278 -11.09 10.94 15.08
C PRO A 278 -11.80 11.84 16.11
N PRO A 279 -11.35 11.84 17.38
CA PRO A 279 -11.88 12.73 18.37
C PRO A 279 -11.53 14.20 18.04
N PRO A 280 -12.41 15.17 18.37
CA PRO A 280 -12.21 16.58 18.02
C PRO A 280 -10.95 17.21 18.62
N ASP A 281 -10.45 16.66 19.71
CA ASP A 281 -9.22 17.09 20.38
C ASP A 281 -7.93 16.53 19.75
N GLY A 282 -8.06 15.63 18.74
CA GLY A 282 -6.92 15.00 18.09
C GLY A 282 -6.16 13.98 18.94
N GLY A 283 -6.75 13.51 20.06
CA GLY A 283 -6.06 12.72 21.09
C GLY A 283 -5.28 11.52 20.60
N GLY A 284 -5.89 10.68 19.74
CA GLY A 284 -5.20 9.50 19.19
C GLY A 284 -4.02 9.88 18.29
N VAL A 285 -4.18 10.86 17.41
CA VAL A 285 -3.11 11.33 16.52
C VAL A 285 -1.96 11.93 17.32
N THR A 286 -2.28 12.78 18.31
CA THR A 286 -1.28 13.39 19.20
C THR A 286 -0.47 12.31 19.91
N LEU A 287 -1.13 11.32 20.49
CA LEU A 287 -0.46 10.21 21.19
C LEU A 287 0.48 9.42 20.25
N ALA A 288 0.05 9.11 19.03
CA ALA A 288 0.89 8.40 18.05
C ALA A 288 2.14 9.22 17.68
N MET A 289 1.98 10.54 17.50
CA MET A 289 3.12 11.43 17.22
C MET A 289 4.09 11.50 18.42
N GLU A 290 3.59 11.65 19.64
CA GLU A 290 4.42 11.64 20.86
C GLU A 290 5.17 10.32 21.01
N MET A 291 4.51 9.19 20.76
CA MET A 291 5.15 7.87 20.81
C MET A 291 6.27 7.75 19.77
N ALA A 292 6.05 8.20 18.54
CA ALA A 292 7.07 8.14 17.48
C ALA A 292 8.28 9.04 17.79
N ILE A 293 8.06 10.25 18.33
CA ILE A 293 9.13 11.16 18.74
C ILE A 293 9.91 10.55 19.92
N ASN A 294 9.22 10.02 20.93
CA ASN A 294 9.87 9.40 22.08
C ASN A 294 10.70 8.16 21.66
N ASP A 295 10.16 7.35 20.75
CA ASP A 295 10.84 6.17 20.23
C ASP A 295 12.12 6.53 19.43
N SER A 296 12.07 7.65 18.68
CA SER A 296 13.22 8.14 17.94
C SER A 296 14.34 8.73 18.80
N GLY A 297 14.05 9.04 20.07
CA GLY A 297 14.98 9.75 20.96
C GLY A 297 15.19 11.24 20.61
N LEU A 298 14.40 11.80 19.69
CA LEU A 298 14.45 13.20 19.30
C LEU A 298 13.56 14.07 20.20
N ALA A 299 13.80 15.37 20.22
CA ALA A 299 12.89 16.34 20.82
C ALA A 299 11.88 16.86 19.77
N PRO A 300 10.67 17.30 20.16
CA PRO A 300 9.71 17.90 19.23
C PRO A 300 10.28 19.08 18.44
N THR A 301 11.24 19.81 19.00
CA THR A 301 11.94 20.94 18.35
C THR A 301 12.88 20.52 17.24
N ASP A 302 13.26 19.25 17.18
CA ASP A 302 14.14 18.71 16.12
C ASP A 302 13.33 18.35 14.86
N ILE A 303 11.99 18.31 14.95
CA ILE A 303 11.10 18.01 13.83
C ILE A 303 10.91 19.26 12.97
N SER A 304 11.49 19.26 11.80
CA SER A 304 11.44 20.40 10.87
C SER A 304 10.22 20.36 9.94
N ARG A 305 9.58 19.19 9.76
CA ARG A 305 8.46 19.01 8.82
C ARG A 305 7.54 17.89 9.28
N ALA A 306 6.24 18.08 9.09
CA ALA A 306 5.23 17.04 9.25
C ALA A 306 4.50 16.83 7.91
N VAL A 307 4.23 15.58 7.55
CA VAL A 307 3.44 15.18 6.39
C VAL A 307 2.26 14.37 6.90
N PHE A 308 1.06 14.78 6.52
CA PHE A 308 -0.17 14.11 6.93
C PHE A 308 -0.79 13.40 5.73
N GLY A 309 -1.12 12.11 5.91
CA GLY A 309 -2.05 11.41 5.05
C GLY A 309 -3.48 11.81 5.42
N THR A 310 -4.36 11.89 4.43
CA THR A 310 -5.77 12.26 4.64
C THR A 310 -6.67 11.19 4.07
#